data_2244109017dd57a4b939d9d7be1620e9
#
_entry.id   2244109017dd57a4b939d9d7be1620e9
#
_cell.length_a   1.000
_cell.length_b   1.000
_cell.length_c   1.000
_cell.angle_alpha   90.00
_cell.angle_beta   90.00
_cell.angle_gamma   90.00
#
_symmetry.space_group_name_H-M   'P 1'
#
loop_
_entity.id
_entity.type
_entity.pdbx_description
1 polymer ?
#
loop_
_entity_poly.entity_id
_entity_poly.type
_entity_poly.pdbx_seq_one_letter_code
_entity_poly.pdbx_strand_id
1 'polypeptide(L)'
;MIPGRLRELWSSLHKQGFMSDEKYNRLTASTPLTDEQLAGFIARQLVETAQGTKGIADLFKAMMPEAEIVYVKARNVSDFRKQSFLKSRLVNEHHHAKDAYLNIVVGNVYYTKFTRNPMNFIENEVQRSSNKYNYNLSKMFENDVVRNGEIAWSVQKNHKPGTMQVVSEVMCKNTPVITRQTFEQKGELFNIQPVGKYSAKAGNYVPLKVKDTKLQNVEKYGGYTSLKPAYFIFIEHGPEKKRKKCFEVVQSYYASQIKKESDLIEFLEKNGYKNPRVIAGKIKKNSLIKYNGYLLYVIGMDSRKNIEFSNATPMCLENKYIQYISKLEKAYNEIILSERKKTEPRLSEKVTIENNLKLYRELTDKHVNSIYRNHPRSIGDILEKGEDKFASLDLVHQIKILYNLVLYTSFNRGTFSMTDIGGPKEVGRIRISGNMTDAKELKLIHYSVTGLYKKEIDLLNQ
;
A
#
# COMPACT_ATOMS: atom_id res chain seq x y z
N MET A 1 -11.68 -21.46 15.35
CA MET A 1 -12.82 -21.83 16.22
C MET A 1 -13.59 -20.55 16.53
N ILE A 2 -14.91 -20.51 16.29
CA ILE A 2 -15.75 -19.34 16.54
C ILE A 2 -15.97 -19.22 18.04
N PRO A 3 -15.76 -18.04 18.67
CA PRO A 3 -15.99 -17.84 20.09
C PRO A 3 -17.43 -18.22 20.50
N GLY A 4 -17.61 -18.93 21.61
CA GLY A 4 -18.93 -19.40 22.08
C GLY A 4 -19.98 -18.31 22.18
N ARG A 5 -19.60 -17.11 22.70
CA ARG A 5 -20.46 -15.91 22.76
C ARG A 5 -21.06 -15.47 21.42
N LEU A 6 -20.32 -15.63 20.32
CA LEU A 6 -20.85 -15.29 18.99
C LEU A 6 -21.87 -16.31 18.50
N ARG A 7 -21.67 -17.58 18.79
CA ARG A 7 -22.66 -18.61 18.47
C ARG A 7 -23.97 -18.43 19.23
N GLU A 8 -23.91 -18.10 20.50
CA GLU A 8 -25.07 -17.76 21.32
C GLU A 8 -25.84 -16.56 20.78
N LEU A 9 -25.11 -15.49 20.43
CA LEU A 9 -25.71 -14.29 19.83
C LEU A 9 -26.40 -14.63 18.50
N TRP A 10 -25.77 -15.36 17.60
CA TRP A 10 -26.36 -15.74 16.32
C TRP A 10 -27.58 -16.67 16.50
N SER A 11 -27.52 -17.58 17.46
CA SER A 11 -28.68 -18.43 17.80
C SER A 11 -29.86 -17.60 18.33
N SER A 12 -29.59 -16.62 19.18
CA SER A 12 -30.61 -15.70 19.68
C SER A 12 -31.23 -14.83 18.55
N LEU A 13 -30.41 -14.24 17.69
CA LEU A 13 -30.87 -13.46 16.53
C LEU A 13 -31.68 -14.29 15.55
N HIS A 14 -31.29 -15.55 15.33
CA HIS A 14 -31.99 -16.48 14.47
C HIS A 14 -33.39 -16.86 15.05
N LYS A 15 -33.46 -17.23 16.34
CA LYS A 15 -34.69 -17.50 17.03
C LYS A 15 -35.68 -16.32 17.05
N GLN A 16 -35.19 -15.11 17.06
CA GLN A 16 -35.98 -13.88 17.03
C GLN A 16 -36.35 -13.42 15.61
N GLY A 17 -36.01 -14.18 14.57
CA GLY A 17 -36.36 -13.87 13.19
C GLY A 17 -35.50 -12.76 12.53
N PHE A 18 -34.47 -12.24 13.21
CA PHE A 18 -33.55 -11.22 12.66
C PHE A 18 -32.48 -11.82 11.74
N MET A 19 -32.40 -13.13 11.65
CA MET A 19 -31.43 -13.83 10.81
C MET A 19 -32.10 -14.99 10.09
N SER A 20 -31.92 -15.10 8.77
CA SER A 20 -32.43 -16.20 7.97
C SER A 20 -31.72 -17.53 8.29
N ASP A 21 -32.39 -18.64 8.08
CA ASP A 21 -31.83 -20.02 8.25
C ASP A 21 -30.51 -20.17 7.47
N GLU A 22 -30.51 -19.72 6.23
CA GLU A 22 -29.34 -19.80 5.35
C GLU A 22 -28.13 -19.04 5.91
N LYS A 23 -28.35 -17.82 6.42
CA LYS A 23 -27.30 -17.02 7.04
C LYS A 23 -26.83 -17.64 8.35
N TYR A 24 -27.74 -18.15 9.16
CA TYR A 24 -27.41 -18.82 10.40
C TYR A 24 -26.56 -20.06 10.17
N ASN A 25 -26.97 -20.92 9.22
CA ASN A 25 -26.26 -22.15 8.86
C ASN A 25 -24.84 -21.84 8.34
N ARG A 26 -24.68 -20.81 7.52
CA ARG A 26 -23.35 -20.38 7.03
C ARG A 26 -22.43 -19.90 8.16
N LEU A 27 -22.96 -19.12 9.10
CA LEU A 27 -22.18 -18.57 10.21
C LEU A 27 -21.82 -19.61 11.26
N THR A 28 -22.64 -20.63 11.44
CA THR A 28 -22.45 -21.69 12.43
C THR A 28 -21.79 -22.96 11.88
N ALA A 29 -21.59 -23.03 10.55
CA ALA A 29 -20.92 -24.14 9.91
C ALA A 29 -19.55 -24.42 10.55
N SER A 30 -19.33 -25.63 10.97
CA SER A 30 -18.08 -26.09 11.59
C SER A 30 -17.17 -26.82 10.59
N THR A 31 -17.70 -27.15 9.43
CA THR A 31 -16.99 -27.82 8.34
C THR A 31 -16.50 -26.80 7.31
N PRO A 32 -15.36 -27.05 6.67
CA PRO A 32 -14.92 -26.28 5.49
C PRO A 32 -15.99 -26.32 4.39
N LEU A 33 -16.00 -25.32 3.51
CA LEU A 33 -16.86 -25.34 2.33
C LEU A 33 -16.58 -26.61 1.50
N THR A 34 -17.62 -27.24 1.02
CA THR A 34 -17.47 -28.33 0.06
C THR A 34 -16.97 -27.82 -1.27
N ASP A 35 -16.38 -28.69 -2.09
CA ASP A 35 -15.89 -28.31 -3.43
C ASP A 35 -17.03 -27.77 -4.30
N GLU A 36 -18.25 -28.26 -4.18
CA GLU A 36 -19.44 -27.72 -4.85
C GLU A 36 -19.80 -26.30 -4.38
N GLN A 37 -19.76 -26.05 -3.07
CA GLN A 37 -20.01 -24.71 -2.51
C GLN A 37 -18.92 -23.71 -2.91
N LEU A 38 -17.67 -24.16 -2.94
CA LEU A 38 -16.54 -23.37 -3.40
C LEU A 38 -16.64 -23.05 -4.90
N ALA A 39 -16.99 -24.06 -5.73
CA ALA A 39 -17.22 -23.87 -7.16
C ALA A 39 -18.39 -22.89 -7.44
N GLY A 40 -19.49 -23.01 -6.69
CA GLY A 40 -20.61 -22.07 -6.77
C GLY A 40 -20.24 -20.63 -6.39
N PHE A 41 -19.40 -20.47 -5.36
CA PHE A 41 -18.88 -19.15 -4.97
C PHE A 41 -17.97 -18.55 -6.07
N ILE A 42 -17.06 -19.35 -6.61
CA ILE A 42 -16.14 -18.91 -7.68
C ILE A 42 -16.95 -18.57 -8.94
N ALA A 43 -17.93 -19.37 -9.32
CA ALA A 43 -18.78 -19.11 -10.48
C ALA A 43 -19.53 -17.77 -10.35
N ARG A 44 -20.09 -17.48 -9.17
CA ARG A 44 -20.76 -16.19 -8.89
C ARG A 44 -19.80 -15.01 -9.05
N GLN A 45 -18.58 -15.09 -8.49
CA GLN A 45 -17.57 -14.05 -8.60
C GLN A 45 -17.14 -13.82 -10.07
N LEU A 46 -17.03 -14.87 -10.87
CA LEU A 46 -16.72 -14.77 -12.28
C LEU A 46 -17.84 -14.08 -13.06
N VAL A 47 -19.11 -14.38 -12.77
CA VAL A 47 -20.27 -13.73 -13.39
C VAL A 47 -20.33 -12.26 -13.02
N GLU A 48 -20.17 -11.89 -11.76
CA GLU A 48 -20.15 -10.50 -11.32
C GLU A 48 -19.02 -9.69 -11.98
N THR A 49 -17.82 -10.28 -12.08
CA THR A 49 -16.68 -9.64 -12.77
C THR A 49 -16.97 -9.48 -14.27
N ALA A 50 -17.55 -10.47 -14.91
CA ALA A 50 -17.90 -10.38 -16.35
C ALA A 50 -18.96 -9.32 -16.61
N GLN A 51 -20.00 -9.22 -15.78
CA GLN A 51 -21.02 -8.18 -15.86
C GLN A 51 -20.44 -6.78 -15.64
N GLY A 52 -19.57 -6.61 -14.64
CA GLY A 52 -18.86 -5.33 -14.41
C GLY A 52 -17.99 -4.92 -15.59
N THR A 53 -17.26 -5.86 -16.16
CA THR A 53 -16.42 -5.60 -17.37
C THR A 53 -17.28 -5.20 -18.56
N LYS A 54 -18.41 -5.86 -18.77
CA LYS A 54 -19.36 -5.52 -19.83
C LYS A 54 -19.93 -4.12 -19.64
N GLY A 55 -20.42 -3.79 -18.43
CA GLY A 55 -20.96 -2.47 -18.12
C GLY A 55 -19.96 -1.33 -18.36
N ILE A 56 -18.69 -1.55 -17.99
CA ILE A 56 -17.61 -0.57 -18.26
C ILE A 56 -17.35 -0.45 -19.77
N ALA A 57 -17.33 -1.55 -20.50
CA ALA A 57 -17.14 -1.53 -21.95
C ALA A 57 -18.29 -0.81 -22.67
N ASP A 58 -19.53 -1.04 -22.27
CA ASP A 58 -20.71 -0.36 -22.79
C ASP A 58 -20.67 1.15 -22.48
N LEU A 59 -20.23 1.54 -21.28
CA LEU A 59 -20.03 2.93 -20.90
C LEU A 59 -18.97 3.62 -21.77
N PHE A 60 -17.80 3.00 -21.95
CA PHE A 60 -16.75 3.55 -22.81
C PHE A 60 -17.20 3.67 -24.26
N LYS A 61 -17.95 2.70 -24.76
CA LYS A 61 -18.49 2.75 -26.11
C LYS A 61 -19.52 3.88 -26.31
N ALA A 62 -20.32 4.16 -25.28
CA ALA A 62 -21.25 5.29 -25.29
C ALA A 62 -20.53 6.65 -25.21
N MET A 63 -19.45 6.74 -24.41
CA MET A 63 -18.67 7.97 -24.24
C MET A 63 -17.72 8.25 -25.41
N MET A 64 -17.21 7.21 -26.05
CA MET A 64 -16.24 7.27 -27.15
C MET A 64 -16.67 6.31 -28.29
N PRO A 65 -17.67 6.68 -29.08
CA PRO A 65 -18.25 5.79 -30.11
C PRO A 65 -17.24 5.31 -31.13
N GLU A 66 -16.26 6.14 -31.47
CA GLU A 66 -15.19 5.85 -32.42
C GLU A 66 -14.10 4.95 -31.88
N ALA A 67 -14.05 4.75 -30.54
CA ALA A 67 -13.04 3.92 -29.93
C ALA A 67 -13.33 2.43 -30.10
N GLU A 68 -12.30 1.68 -30.49
CA GLU A 68 -12.38 0.23 -30.53
C GLU A 68 -12.03 -0.37 -29.16
N ILE A 69 -12.92 -1.20 -28.61
CA ILE A 69 -12.72 -1.85 -27.33
C ILE A 69 -12.11 -3.23 -27.54
N VAL A 70 -10.92 -3.44 -26.99
CA VAL A 70 -10.19 -4.71 -27.04
C VAL A 70 -10.24 -5.39 -25.67
N TYR A 71 -10.70 -6.64 -25.65
CA TYR A 71 -10.75 -7.46 -24.45
C TYR A 71 -9.45 -8.25 -24.26
N VAL A 72 -8.85 -8.16 -23.08
CA VAL A 72 -7.61 -8.84 -22.77
C VAL A 72 -7.82 -9.83 -21.62
N LYS A 73 -7.42 -11.09 -21.83
CA LYS A 73 -7.48 -12.10 -20.77
C LYS A 73 -6.37 -11.89 -19.75
N ALA A 74 -6.73 -11.83 -18.47
CA ALA A 74 -5.79 -11.73 -17.37
C ALA A 74 -4.75 -12.88 -17.37
N ARG A 75 -5.13 -14.10 -17.81
CA ARG A 75 -4.21 -15.23 -17.95
C ARG A 75 -3.10 -14.93 -18.94
N ASN A 76 -3.42 -14.37 -20.11
CA ASN A 76 -2.43 -14.03 -21.13
C ASN A 76 -1.41 -13.03 -20.62
N VAL A 77 -1.87 -12.00 -19.90
CA VAL A 77 -0.99 -11.02 -19.23
C VAL A 77 -0.13 -11.70 -18.16
N SER A 78 -0.71 -12.60 -17.39
CA SER A 78 0.02 -13.35 -16.34
C SER A 78 1.09 -14.24 -16.93
N ASP A 79 0.79 -14.97 -18.00
CA ASP A 79 1.74 -15.90 -18.63
C ASP A 79 2.89 -15.13 -19.29
N PHE A 80 2.58 -14.02 -19.97
CA PHE A 80 3.57 -13.12 -20.52
C PHE A 80 4.51 -12.55 -19.44
N ARG A 81 3.93 -12.06 -18.33
CA ARG A 81 4.69 -11.50 -17.20
C ARG A 81 5.63 -12.51 -16.56
N LYS A 82 5.22 -13.78 -16.43
CA LYS A 82 6.06 -14.83 -15.86
C LYS A 82 7.34 -15.07 -16.67
N GLN A 83 7.26 -14.88 -17.98
CA GLN A 83 8.37 -15.16 -18.87
C GLN A 83 9.38 -14.00 -18.97
N SER A 84 8.87 -12.78 -19.05
CA SER A 84 9.68 -11.64 -19.49
C SER A 84 9.64 -10.44 -18.55
N PHE A 85 8.65 -10.33 -17.69
CA PHE A 85 8.43 -9.13 -16.92
C PHE A 85 8.04 -9.40 -15.46
N LEU A 86 9.02 -9.37 -14.60
CA LEU A 86 8.85 -9.68 -13.20
C LEU A 86 8.28 -8.49 -12.44
N LYS A 87 7.34 -8.78 -11.55
CA LYS A 87 6.81 -7.83 -10.58
C LYS A 87 6.92 -8.40 -9.18
N SER A 88 7.12 -7.52 -8.20
CA SER A 88 6.98 -7.87 -6.79
C SER A 88 6.16 -6.79 -6.09
N ARG A 89 5.11 -7.22 -5.38
CA ARG A 89 4.32 -6.35 -4.51
C ARG A 89 5.09 -5.90 -3.27
N LEU A 90 6.18 -6.58 -2.95
CA LEU A 90 7.05 -6.24 -1.83
C LEU A 90 8.02 -5.10 -2.17
N VAL A 91 8.35 -4.91 -3.46
CA VAL A 91 9.37 -3.95 -3.88
C VAL A 91 8.78 -2.56 -4.11
N ASN A 92 7.66 -2.47 -4.84
CA ASN A 92 7.00 -1.19 -5.12
C ASN A 92 5.56 -1.38 -5.64
N GLU A 93 4.86 -0.26 -5.82
CA GLU A 93 3.51 -0.22 -6.37
C GLU A 93 3.50 -0.19 -7.92
N HIS A 94 4.65 -0.24 -8.58
CA HIS A 94 4.75 -0.29 -10.06
C HIS A 94 4.07 -1.52 -10.67
N HIS A 95 3.76 -2.54 -9.85
CA HIS A 95 3.04 -3.71 -10.32
C HIS A 95 1.68 -3.37 -10.94
N HIS A 96 0.99 -2.31 -10.50
CA HIS A 96 -0.25 -1.83 -11.11
C HIS A 96 0.01 -1.20 -12.47
N ALA A 97 1.02 -0.33 -12.58
CA ALA A 97 1.41 0.28 -13.85
C ALA A 97 1.91 -0.77 -14.85
N LYS A 98 2.69 -1.75 -14.38
CA LYS A 98 3.14 -2.89 -15.19
C LYS A 98 1.99 -3.71 -15.73
N ASP A 99 1.02 -4.06 -14.89
CA ASP A 99 -0.16 -4.80 -15.32
C ASP A 99 -1.02 -4.00 -16.30
N ALA A 100 -1.22 -2.69 -16.06
CA ALA A 100 -1.95 -1.82 -16.98
C ALA A 100 -1.26 -1.74 -18.35
N TYR A 101 0.05 -1.49 -18.36
CA TYR A 101 0.81 -1.45 -19.61
C TYR A 101 0.81 -2.78 -20.35
N LEU A 102 1.00 -3.89 -19.63
CA LEU A 102 0.96 -5.22 -20.25
C LEU A 102 -0.43 -5.56 -20.82
N ASN A 103 -1.51 -5.07 -20.22
CA ASN A 103 -2.84 -5.20 -20.82
C ASN A 103 -2.91 -4.51 -22.19
N ILE A 104 -2.33 -3.32 -22.35
CA ILE A 104 -2.28 -2.61 -23.63
C ILE A 104 -1.44 -3.41 -24.64
N VAL A 105 -0.23 -3.83 -24.24
CA VAL A 105 0.68 -4.57 -25.12
C VAL A 105 0.06 -5.90 -25.57
N VAL A 106 -0.43 -6.69 -24.64
CA VAL A 106 -1.05 -7.99 -24.92
C VAL A 106 -2.32 -7.81 -25.75
N GLY A 107 -3.12 -6.78 -25.47
CA GLY A 107 -4.31 -6.43 -26.25
C GLY A 107 -3.96 -6.10 -27.70
N ASN A 108 -2.96 -5.26 -27.93
CA ASN A 108 -2.50 -4.92 -29.27
C ASN A 108 -2.00 -6.14 -30.04
N VAL A 109 -1.28 -7.05 -29.38
CA VAL A 109 -0.77 -8.27 -30.03
C VAL A 109 -1.91 -9.23 -30.38
N TYR A 110 -2.84 -9.46 -29.48
CA TYR A 110 -3.94 -10.41 -29.68
C TYR A 110 -5.10 -9.83 -30.47
N TYR A 111 -5.36 -8.55 -30.31
CA TYR A 111 -6.45 -7.83 -30.96
C TYR A 111 -7.79 -8.61 -30.92
N THR A 112 -8.19 -9.00 -29.73
CA THR A 112 -9.45 -9.72 -29.53
C THR A 112 -10.56 -8.71 -29.35
N LYS A 113 -11.47 -8.62 -30.31
CA LYS A 113 -12.65 -7.76 -30.21
C LYS A 113 -13.55 -8.21 -29.06
N PHE A 114 -14.07 -7.23 -28.31
CA PHE A 114 -15.07 -7.50 -27.29
C PHE A 114 -16.35 -7.99 -27.95
N THR A 115 -16.82 -9.19 -27.58
CA THR A 115 -18.09 -9.72 -28.03
C THR A 115 -19.21 -9.29 -27.09
N ARG A 116 -20.40 -8.99 -27.64
CA ARG A 116 -21.58 -8.60 -26.84
C ARG A 116 -22.00 -9.66 -25.82
N ASN A 117 -21.64 -10.91 -26.04
CA ASN A 117 -21.91 -12.00 -25.11
C ASN A 117 -20.59 -12.64 -24.64
N PRO A 118 -20.09 -12.26 -23.43
CA PRO A 118 -18.87 -12.84 -22.88
C PRO A 118 -19.00 -14.35 -22.61
N MET A 119 -20.20 -14.88 -22.44
CA MET A 119 -20.43 -16.33 -22.25
C MET A 119 -20.13 -17.11 -23.54
N ASN A 120 -20.54 -16.60 -24.70
CA ASN A 120 -20.20 -17.21 -25.98
C ASN A 120 -18.69 -17.23 -26.24
N PHE A 121 -17.97 -16.27 -25.68
CA PHE A 121 -16.50 -16.24 -25.73
C PHE A 121 -15.90 -17.37 -24.89
N ILE A 122 -16.42 -17.60 -23.70
CA ILE A 122 -15.98 -18.69 -22.79
C ILE A 122 -16.33 -20.04 -23.42
N GLU A 123 -17.54 -20.22 -23.92
CA GLU A 123 -17.99 -21.45 -24.58
C GLU A 123 -17.16 -21.76 -25.83
N ASN A 124 -16.93 -20.79 -26.69
CA ASN A 124 -16.09 -20.92 -27.88
C ASN A 124 -14.63 -21.27 -27.54
N GLU A 125 -14.12 -20.81 -26.38
CA GLU A 125 -12.79 -21.20 -25.93
C GLU A 125 -12.72 -22.58 -25.29
N VAL A 126 -13.74 -22.98 -24.54
CA VAL A 126 -13.85 -24.36 -24.05
C VAL A 126 -13.92 -25.33 -25.22
N GLN A 127 -14.68 -25.03 -26.25
CA GLN A 127 -14.74 -25.83 -27.48
C GLN A 127 -13.42 -25.79 -28.29
N ARG A 128 -12.72 -24.64 -28.32
CA ARG A 128 -11.40 -24.50 -28.97
C ARG A 128 -10.27 -25.13 -28.16
N SER A 129 -10.36 -25.17 -26.84
CA SER A 129 -9.38 -25.84 -25.98
C SER A 129 -9.41 -27.37 -26.09
N SER A 130 -10.54 -27.96 -26.49
CA SER A 130 -10.62 -29.35 -26.85
C SER A 130 -9.85 -29.70 -28.14
N ASN A 131 -9.62 -28.72 -29.02
CA ASN A 131 -8.75 -28.82 -30.19
C ASN A 131 -7.39 -28.20 -29.88
N LYS A 132 -6.48 -28.95 -29.29
CA LYS A 132 -4.99 -28.82 -29.18
C LYS A 132 -4.26 -27.51 -29.64
N TYR A 133 -4.89 -26.36 -29.60
CA TYR A 133 -4.22 -25.06 -29.80
C TYR A 133 -3.70 -24.55 -28.45
N ASN A 134 -2.58 -25.10 -28.03
CA ASN A 134 -1.73 -24.45 -27.06
C ASN A 134 -1.25 -23.14 -27.70
N TYR A 135 -1.95 -22.05 -27.47
CA TYR A 135 -1.46 -20.71 -27.73
C TYR A 135 -0.25 -20.47 -26.82
N ASN A 136 0.89 -20.91 -27.30
CA ASN A 136 2.14 -20.61 -26.62
C ASN A 136 2.46 -19.13 -26.92
N LEU A 137 2.06 -18.27 -26.00
CA LEU A 137 2.31 -16.83 -26.06
C LEU A 137 3.79 -16.49 -26.27
N SER A 138 4.73 -17.30 -25.76
CA SER A 138 6.16 -17.04 -25.95
C SER A 138 6.54 -16.91 -27.42
N LYS A 139 5.97 -17.77 -28.29
CA LYS A 139 6.27 -17.73 -29.73
C LYS A 139 5.75 -16.48 -30.44
N MET A 140 4.67 -15.87 -29.97
CA MET A 140 4.14 -14.61 -30.55
C MET A 140 5.06 -13.42 -30.28
N PHE A 141 5.87 -13.48 -29.24
CA PHE A 141 6.76 -12.40 -28.86
C PHE A 141 8.21 -12.62 -29.32
N GLU A 142 8.48 -13.71 -30.06
CA GLU A 142 9.78 -14.00 -30.69
C GLU A 142 10.01 -13.16 -31.96
N ASN A 143 8.95 -12.64 -32.56
CA ASN A 143 8.99 -11.83 -33.77
C ASN A 143 8.27 -10.50 -33.57
N ASP A 144 8.57 -9.55 -34.47
CA ASP A 144 7.83 -8.29 -34.51
C ASP A 144 6.35 -8.56 -34.88
N VAL A 145 5.44 -7.87 -34.21
CA VAL A 145 3.99 -7.96 -34.49
C VAL A 145 3.50 -6.61 -34.96
N VAL A 146 2.93 -6.60 -36.17
CA VAL A 146 2.33 -5.41 -36.79
C VAL A 146 0.81 -5.53 -36.77
N ARG A 147 0.10 -4.45 -36.39
CA ARG A 147 -1.36 -4.32 -36.39
C ARG A 147 -1.75 -2.99 -36.98
N ASN A 148 -2.66 -3.01 -37.96
CA ASN A 148 -3.15 -1.80 -38.65
C ASN A 148 -2.00 -0.90 -39.18
N GLY A 149 -0.90 -1.48 -39.62
CA GLY A 149 0.26 -0.75 -40.13
C GLY A 149 1.24 -0.26 -39.08
N GLU A 150 0.91 -0.40 -37.79
CA GLU A 150 1.76 0.02 -36.67
C GLU A 150 2.42 -1.18 -36.00
N ILE A 151 3.62 -0.96 -35.42
CA ILE A 151 4.34 -1.98 -34.68
C ILE A 151 3.68 -2.11 -33.29
N ALA A 152 2.93 -3.18 -33.08
CA ALA A 152 2.34 -3.52 -31.79
C ALA A 152 3.35 -4.13 -30.82
N TRP A 153 4.40 -4.78 -31.35
CA TRP A 153 5.47 -5.41 -30.58
C TRP A 153 6.74 -5.46 -31.43
N SER A 154 7.87 -5.12 -30.82
CA SER A 154 9.19 -5.25 -31.44
C SER A 154 10.12 -6.12 -30.58
N VAL A 155 10.88 -6.97 -31.24
CA VAL A 155 11.93 -7.78 -30.64
C VAL A 155 13.25 -7.01 -30.69
N GLN A 156 14.10 -7.18 -29.69
CA GLN A 156 15.42 -6.58 -29.69
C GLN A 156 16.27 -7.10 -30.87
N LYS A 157 16.70 -6.20 -31.72
CA LYS A 157 17.55 -6.50 -32.91
C LYS A 157 18.63 -5.44 -33.04
N ASN A 158 19.88 -5.89 -33.31
CA ASN A 158 20.97 -5.02 -33.75
C ASN A 158 21.00 -3.60 -33.17
N HIS A 159 21.23 -3.48 -31.85
CA HIS A 159 21.30 -2.22 -31.09
C HIS A 159 19.99 -1.42 -30.94
N LYS A 160 18.86 -1.91 -31.46
CA LYS A 160 17.55 -1.29 -31.16
C LYS A 160 16.88 -2.01 -29.98
N PRO A 161 16.47 -1.28 -28.92
CA PRO A 161 15.79 -1.91 -27.80
C PRO A 161 14.45 -2.49 -28.24
N GLY A 162 14.13 -3.69 -27.80
CA GLY A 162 12.81 -4.28 -27.99
C GLY A 162 11.78 -3.66 -27.04
N THR A 163 10.50 -3.91 -27.30
CA THR A 163 9.38 -3.39 -26.48
C THR A 163 9.57 -3.70 -25.00
N MET A 164 10.03 -4.90 -24.64
CA MET A 164 10.28 -5.29 -23.24
C MET A 164 11.36 -4.47 -22.57
N GLN A 165 12.44 -4.17 -23.27
CA GLN A 165 13.52 -3.38 -22.73
C GLN A 165 13.08 -1.95 -22.46
N VAL A 166 12.41 -1.33 -23.44
CA VAL A 166 11.84 0.02 -23.30
C VAL A 166 10.88 0.10 -22.12
N VAL A 167 9.98 -0.88 -21.97
CA VAL A 167 9.05 -0.94 -20.83
C VAL A 167 9.80 -1.06 -19.51
N SER A 168 10.79 -1.93 -19.44
CA SER A 168 11.59 -2.13 -18.24
C SER A 168 12.33 -0.86 -17.84
N GLU A 169 12.94 -0.17 -18.78
CA GLU A 169 13.63 1.10 -18.57
C GLU A 169 12.68 2.22 -18.09
N VAL A 170 11.52 2.34 -18.74
CA VAL A 170 10.50 3.32 -18.32
C VAL A 170 10.00 3.03 -16.91
N MET A 171 9.77 1.76 -16.56
CA MET A 171 9.28 1.37 -15.24
C MET A 171 10.34 1.49 -14.14
N CYS A 172 11.62 1.59 -14.49
CA CYS A 172 12.70 1.84 -13.54
C CYS A 172 13.02 3.32 -13.32
N LYS A 173 12.44 4.21 -14.10
CA LYS A 173 12.62 5.65 -13.89
C LYS A 173 12.00 6.08 -12.56
N ASN A 174 12.80 6.75 -11.73
CA ASN A 174 12.39 7.32 -10.42
C ASN A 174 11.52 8.58 -10.55
N THR A 175 10.68 8.66 -11.54
CA THR A 175 9.69 9.73 -11.62
C THR A 175 8.46 9.29 -10.82
N PRO A 176 8.03 10.08 -9.83
CA PRO A 176 6.84 9.76 -9.05
C PRO A 176 5.59 9.98 -9.89
N VAL A 177 5.33 9.02 -10.77
CA VAL A 177 4.06 8.97 -11.50
C VAL A 177 2.98 8.28 -10.64
N ILE A 178 3.39 7.74 -9.49
CA ILE A 178 2.48 7.08 -8.56
C ILE A 178 1.88 8.12 -7.63
N THR A 179 0.60 8.39 -7.81
CA THR A 179 -0.19 9.23 -6.90
C THR A 179 -0.95 8.32 -5.95
N ARG A 180 -0.93 8.65 -4.65
CA ARG A 180 -1.81 8.01 -3.67
C ARG A 180 -3.07 8.84 -3.50
N GLN A 181 -4.21 8.17 -3.41
CA GLN A 181 -5.45 8.84 -3.04
C GLN A 181 -5.32 9.42 -1.64
N THR A 182 -5.48 10.74 -1.54
CA THR A 182 -5.54 11.41 -0.25
C THR A 182 -6.92 11.25 0.37
N PHE A 183 -6.98 11.02 1.67
CA PHE A 183 -8.27 10.86 2.37
C PHE A 183 -8.26 11.53 3.74
N GLU A 184 -9.44 11.96 4.15
CA GLU A 184 -9.77 12.40 5.50
C GLU A 184 -10.45 11.25 6.23
N GLN A 185 -9.96 10.91 7.41
CA GLN A 185 -10.57 9.84 8.21
C GLN A 185 -11.93 10.31 8.72
N LYS A 186 -13.01 9.78 8.15
CA LYS A 186 -14.39 10.06 8.52
C LYS A 186 -15.09 8.80 9.00
N GLY A 187 -16.22 8.96 9.62
CA GLY A 187 -17.09 7.88 10.07
C GLY A 187 -17.27 7.83 11.58
N GLU A 188 -18.00 6.85 12.03
CA GLU A 188 -18.27 6.64 13.45
C GLU A 188 -17.00 6.18 14.19
N LEU A 189 -16.72 6.83 15.32
CA LEU A 189 -15.49 6.58 16.07
C LEU A 189 -15.36 5.13 16.54
N PHE A 190 -16.45 4.46 16.88
CA PHE A 190 -16.40 3.08 17.33
C PHE A 190 -15.89 2.10 16.26
N ASN A 191 -16.00 2.45 14.96
CA ASN A 191 -15.47 1.65 13.86
C ASN A 191 -13.97 1.90 13.62
N ILE A 192 -13.44 3.02 14.07
CA ILE A 192 -12.06 3.45 13.79
C ILE A 192 -11.19 3.53 15.03
N GLN A 193 -11.80 3.57 16.21
CA GLN A 193 -11.11 3.76 17.48
C GLN A 193 -11.66 2.79 18.54
N PRO A 194 -10.82 1.93 19.12
CA PRO A 194 -11.24 1.06 20.22
C PRO A 194 -11.63 1.84 21.46
N VAL A 195 -12.72 1.46 22.09
CA VAL A 195 -13.13 1.94 23.42
C VAL A 195 -12.51 1.05 24.47
N GLY A 196 -11.76 1.64 25.40
CA GLY A 196 -11.19 0.97 26.56
C GLY A 196 -12.07 1.09 27.80
N LYS A 197 -12.14 0.02 28.61
CA LYS A 197 -12.69 0.12 29.96
C LYS A 197 -11.79 1.03 30.80
N TYR A 198 -12.40 1.82 31.66
CA TYR A 198 -11.65 2.69 32.56
C TYR A 198 -10.69 1.89 33.44
N SER A 199 -9.49 2.41 33.56
CA SER A 199 -8.46 1.93 34.50
C SER A 199 -7.66 3.12 34.98
N ALA A 200 -7.63 3.34 36.30
CA ALA A 200 -6.89 4.44 36.90
C ALA A 200 -5.38 4.45 36.55
N LYS A 201 -4.84 3.28 36.19
CA LYS A 201 -3.41 3.11 35.78
C LYS A 201 -3.15 3.44 34.30
N ALA A 202 -4.16 3.56 33.47
CA ALA A 202 -3.98 3.64 32.01
C ALA A 202 -3.96 5.07 31.43
N GLY A 203 -3.96 6.10 32.29
CA GLY A 203 -3.83 7.50 31.85
C GLY A 203 -5.15 8.16 31.46
N ASN A 204 -5.07 9.27 30.75
CA ASN A 204 -6.21 10.09 30.39
C ASN A 204 -7.06 9.47 29.29
N TYR A 205 -8.33 9.29 29.55
CA TYR A 205 -9.34 8.84 28.58
C TYR A 205 -10.05 10.03 27.95
N VAL A 206 -10.35 9.93 26.68
CA VAL A 206 -11.22 10.88 25.99
C VAL A 206 -12.65 10.34 26.07
N PRO A 207 -13.63 11.12 26.55
CA PRO A 207 -15.02 10.69 26.67
C PRO A 207 -15.60 10.21 25.33
N LEU A 208 -16.60 9.32 25.36
CA LEU A 208 -17.23 8.78 24.15
C LEU A 208 -17.95 9.85 23.32
N LYS A 209 -18.47 10.87 23.97
CA LYS A 209 -19.15 12.00 23.29
C LYS A 209 -18.64 13.33 23.82
N VAL A 210 -18.47 14.30 22.93
CA VAL A 210 -18.00 15.64 23.31
C VAL A 210 -19.07 16.42 24.06
N LYS A 211 -20.33 16.32 23.61
CA LYS A 211 -21.45 17.13 24.10
C LYS A 211 -22.52 16.36 24.87
N ASP A 212 -22.42 15.05 24.98
CA ASP A 212 -23.37 14.23 25.70
C ASP A 212 -22.91 14.07 27.16
N THR A 213 -23.60 14.74 28.08
CA THR A 213 -23.30 14.73 29.52
C THR A 213 -23.34 13.33 30.15
N LYS A 214 -24.20 12.44 29.64
CA LYS A 214 -24.30 11.07 30.17
C LYS A 214 -23.08 10.23 29.77
N LEU A 215 -22.61 10.37 28.54
CA LEU A 215 -21.48 9.60 28.03
C LEU A 215 -20.12 10.25 28.28
N GLN A 216 -20.07 11.37 28.97
CA GLN A 216 -18.81 12.00 29.41
C GLN A 216 -18.17 11.31 30.64
N ASN A 217 -18.95 10.53 31.39
CA ASN A 217 -18.40 9.80 32.54
C ASN A 217 -17.55 8.61 32.06
N VAL A 218 -16.24 8.83 31.99
CA VAL A 218 -15.27 7.81 31.54
C VAL A 218 -15.10 6.65 32.53
N GLU A 219 -15.37 6.88 33.82
CA GLU A 219 -15.28 5.83 34.84
C GLU A 219 -16.38 4.79 34.65
N LYS A 220 -17.57 5.24 34.29
CA LYS A 220 -18.74 4.38 34.07
C LYS A 220 -18.75 3.74 32.66
N TYR A 221 -18.46 4.51 31.62
CA TYR A 221 -18.65 4.10 30.22
C TYR A 221 -17.33 3.76 29.51
N GLY A 222 -16.18 3.98 30.14
CA GLY A 222 -14.89 3.93 29.47
C GLY A 222 -14.67 5.12 28.54
N GLY A 223 -13.69 5.04 27.69
CA GLY A 223 -13.36 6.11 26.75
C GLY A 223 -12.31 5.71 25.75
N TYR A 224 -11.91 6.65 24.91
CA TYR A 224 -10.86 6.44 23.94
C TYR A 224 -9.49 6.71 24.58
N THR A 225 -8.59 5.75 24.50
CA THR A 225 -7.22 5.86 25.03
C THR A 225 -6.28 6.57 24.08
N SER A 226 -6.61 6.57 22.79
CA SER A 226 -5.88 7.29 21.73
C SER A 226 -6.84 7.68 20.63
N LEU A 227 -6.57 8.78 19.93
CA LEU A 227 -7.41 9.26 18.83
C LEU A 227 -6.66 9.18 17.51
N LYS A 228 -7.35 8.74 16.44
CA LYS A 228 -6.79 8.70 15.10
C LYS A 228 -6.87 10.07 14.42
N PRO A 229 -5.87 10.44 13.62
CA PRO A 229 -5.88 11.67 12.86
C PRO A 229 -6.96 11.64 11.77
N ALA A 230 -7.75 12.71 11.65
CA ALA A 230 -8.62 12.96 10.50
C ALA A 230 -7.81 13.60 9.37
N TYR A 231 -7.10 14.66 9.69
CA TYR A 231 -6.22 15.40 8.76
C TYR A 231 -5.16 16.17 9.56
N PHE A 232 -4.20 16.74 8.86
CA PHE A 232 -3.14 17.57 9.42
C PHE A 232 -3.32 19.01 8.95
N ILE A 233 -2.73 19.93 9.68
CA ILE A 233 -2.67 21.34 9.34
C ILE A 233 -1.25 21.84 9.53
N PHE A 234 -0.86 22.84 8.79
CA PHE A 234 0.41 23.54 8.98
C PHE A 234 0.12 24.95 9.44
N ILE A 235 0.65 25.32 10.57
CA ILE A 235 0.33 26.56 11.27
C ILE A 235 1.58 27.35 11.61
N GLU A 236 1.37 28.62 11.84
CA GLU A 236 2.31 29.54 12.43
C GLU A 236 1.75 30.07 13.75
N HIS A 237 2.55 30.11 14.81
CA HIS A 237 2.09 30.54 16.14
C HIS A 237 3.20 31.23 16.91
N GLY A 238 2.83 31.94 18.01
CA GLY A 238 3.74 32.62 18.90
C GLY A 238 3.71 34.14 18.78
N PRO A 239 4.60 34.87 19.50
CA PRO A 239 4.66 36.31 19.47
C PRO A 239 5.16 36.80 18.10
N GLU A 240 4.70 37.96 17.64
CA GLU A 240 4.98 38.51 16.31
C GLU A 240 6.46 38.50 15.91
N LYS A 241 7.36 38.79 16.84
CA LYS A 241 8.80 38.84 16.59
C LYS A 241 9.49 37.47 16.54
N LYS A 242 8.81 36.36 16.94
CA LYS A 242 9.39 35.01 17.03
C LYS A 242 8.33 33.95 16.75
N ARG A 243 7.69 34.06 15.59
CA ARG A 243 6.70 33.06 15.15
C ARG A 243 7.39 31.74 14.81
N LYS A 244 6.76 30.64 15.18
CA LYS A 244 7.20 29.29 14.88
C LYS A 244 6.20 28.60 13.98
N LYS A 245 6.69 27.82 13.01
CA LYS A 245 5.86 27.03 12.11
C LYS A 245 5.87 25.58 12.54
N CYS A 246 4.73 24.93 12.53
CA CYS A 246 4.64 23.50 12.87
C CYS A 246 3.44 22.81 12.22
N PHE A 247 3.54 21.50 12.13
CA PHE A 247 2.38 20.66 11.88
C PHE A 247 1.60 20.44 13.17
N GLU A 248 0.28 20.41 13.04
CA GLU A 248 -0.62 19.95 14.07
C GLU A 248 -1.66 18.97 13.48
N VAL A 249 -2.23 18.13 14.32
CA VAL A 249 -3.20 17.11 13.92
C VAL A 249 -4.59 17.48 14.43
N VAL A 250 -5.57 17.36 13.55
CA VAL A 250 -6.98 17.35 13.94
C VAL A 250 -7.44 15.90 13.99
N GLN A 251 -7.76 15.43 15.19
CA GLN A 251 -8.23 14.07 15.39
C GLN A 251 -9.68 13.92 14.89
N SER A 252 -10.06 12.70 14.49
CA SER A 252 -11.40 12.36 14.01
C SER A 252 -12.50 12.73 15.00
N TYR A 253 -12.19 12.71 16.29
CA TYR A 253 -13.10 13.08 17.37
C TYR A 253 -13.53 14.56 17.32
N TYR A 254 -12.61 15.46 16.96
CA TYR A 254 -12.85 16.90 16.91
C TYR A 254 -13.21 17.41 15.51
N ALA A 255 -12.87 16.65 14.48
CA ALA A 255 -13.02 17.09 13.08
C ALA A 255 -14.45 17.50 12.69
N SER A 256 -15.48 16.86 13.25
CA SER A 256 -16.88 17.19 12.99
C SER A 256 -17.32 18.52 13.59
N GLN A 257 -16.59 19.05 14.56
CA GLN A 257 -16.88 20.31 15.24
C GLN A 257 -16.23 21.50 14.55
N ILE A 258 -15.19 21.25 13.75
CA ILE A 258 -14.43 22.26 13.02
C ILE A 258 -15.04 22.42 11.63
N LYS A 259 -15.90 23.41 11.47
CA LYS A 259 -16.61 23.70 10.20
C LYS A 259 -16.05 24.93 9.48
N LYS A 260 -15.56 25.91 10.25
CA LYS A 260 -15.02 27.19 9.77
C LYS A 260 -13.60 27.37 10.27
N GLU A 261 -12.90 28.34 9.71
CA GLU A 261 -11.54 28.69 10.13
C GLU A 261 -11.51 29.21 11.57
N SER A 262 -12.55 29.96 11.99
CA SER A 262 -12.69 30.39 13.39
C SER A 262 -12.71 29.23 14.39
N ASP A 263 -13.42 28.15 14.05
CA ASP A 263 -13.48 26.95 14.91
C ASP A 263 -12.11 26.27 15.01
N LEU A 264 -11.34 26.33 13.91
CA LEU A 264 -9.98 25.80 13.88
C LEU A 264 -9.02 26.63 14.72
N ILE A 265 -9.14 27.95 14.68
CA ILE A 265 -8.33 28.87 15.52
C ILE A 265 -8.66 28.62 16.99
N GLU A 266 -9.93 28.56 17.37
CA GLU A 266 -10.37 28.23 18.73
C GLU A 266 -9.83 26.87 19.21
N PHE A 267 -9.87 25.85 18.33
CA PHE A 267 -9.29 24.54 18.63
C PHE A 267 -7.79 24.64 18.92
N LEU A 268 -7.05 25.42 18.13
CA LEU A 268 -5.62 25.62 18.30
C LEU A 268 -5.28 26.37 19.59
N GLU A 269 -6.03 27.41 19.92
CA GLU A 269 -5.89 28.17 21.17
C GLU A 269 -6.14 27.30 22.40
N LYS A 270 -7.18 26.45 22.36
CA LYS A 270 -7.46 25.44 23.40
C LYS A 270 -6.32 24.42 23.55
N ASN A 271 -5.59 24.13 22.49
CA ASN A 271 -4.40 23.27 22.52
C ASN A 271 -3.11 24.01 22.89
N GLY A 272 -3.20 25.27 23.33
CA GLY A 272 -2.11 26.06 23.88
C GLY A 272 -1.28 26.82 22.85
N TYR A 273 -1.74 26.94 21.59
CA TYR A 273 -1.07 27.76 20.59
C TYR A 273 -1.44 29.23 20.77
N LYS A 274 -0.46 30.10 20.93
CA LYS A 274 -0.66 31.55 21.07
C LYS A 274 -0.69 32.22 19.70
N ASN A 275 -1.70 33.02 19.43
CA ASN A 275 -1.89 33.74 18.16
C ASN A 275 -1.68 32.83 16.91
N PRO A 276 -2.39 31.70 16.81
CA PRO A 276 -2.20 30.77 15.70
C PRO A 276 -2.72 31.36 14.38
N ARG A 277 -1.99 31.13 13.29
CA ARG A 277 -2.39 31.40 11.92
C ARG A 277 -2.29 30.13 11.11
N VAL A 278 -3.31 29.80 10.34
CA VAL A 278 -3.30 28.64 9.46
C VAL A 278 -2.60 28.97 8.15
N ILE A 279 -1.50 28.28 7.87
CA ILE A 279 -0.75 28.39 6.61
C ILE A 279 -1.36 27.44 5.58
N ALA A 280 -1.55 26.17 5.97
CA ALA A 280 -2.23 25.18 5.14
C ALA A 280 -3.20 24.37 5.99
N GLY A 281 -4.48 24.46 5.64
CA GLY A 281 -5.54 23.66 6.24
C GLY A 281 -5.73 22.33 5.51
N LYS A 282 -6.34 21.35 6.21
CA LYS A 282 -6.77 20.05 5.66
C LYS A 282 -5.75 19.32 4.78
N ILE A 283 -4.51 19.21 5.27
CA ILE A 283 -3.53 18.30 4.69
C ILE A 283 -3.99 16.87 5.00
N LYS A 284 -4.53 16.20 4.01
CA LYS A 284 -5.12 14.86 4.17
C LYS A 284 -4.04 13.81 4.35
N LYS A 285 -4.41 12.68 4.92
CA LYS A 285 -3.54 11.50 4.94
C LYS A 285 -3.16 11.08 3.52
N ASN A 286 -1.94 10.62 3.31
CA ASN A 286 -1.30 10.37 2.01
C ASN A 286 -1.03 11.63 1.16
N SER A 287 -1.16 12.85 1.68
CA SER A 287 -0.67 14.03 0.98
C SER A 287 0.83 13.93 0.76
N LEU A 288 1.28 14.33 -0.43
CA LEU A 288 2.68 14.32 -0.82
C LEU A 288 3.36 15.60 -0.35
N ILE A 289 4.44 15.44 0.39
CA ILE A 289 5.30 16.52 0.88
C ILE A 289 6.69 16.37 0.27
N LYS A 290 7.27 17.45 -0.20
CA LYS A 290 8.70 17.53 -0.49
C LYS A 290 9.41 18.15 0.71
N TYR A 291 10.29 17.39 1.35
CA TYR A 291 11.08 17.81 2.51
C TYR A 291 12.56 17.65 2.22
N ASN A 292 13.29 18.75 2.17
CA ASN A 292 14.75 18.78 1.91
C ASN A 292 15.17 17.90 0.70
N GLY A 293 14.42 17.96 -0.40
CA GLY A 293 14.66 17.18 -1.61
C GLY A 293 13.98 15.81 -1.65
N TYR A 294 13.52 15.28 -0.50
CA TYR A 294 12.86 13.96 -0.42
C TYR A 294 11.34 14.06 -0.58
N LEU A 295 10.77 13.12 -1.32
CA LEU A 295 9.32 12.98 -1.47
C LEU A 295 8.76 12.01 -0.42
N LEU A 296 7.78 12.47 0.35
CA LEU A 296 7.24 11.76 1.51
C LEU A 296 5.72 11.87 1.55
N TYR A 297 5.04 10.77 1.91
CA TYR A 297 3.60 10.79 2.21
C TYR A 297 3.36 10.98 3.70
N VAL A 298 2.50 11.92 4.05
CA VAL A 298 2.05 12.12 5.44
C VAL A 298 1.14 10.97 5.84
N ILE A 299 1.49 10.24 6.91
CA ILE A 299 0.72 9.07 7.37
C ILE A 299 0.21 9.18 8.80
N GLY A 300 0.84 9.98 9.64
CA GLY A 300 0.48 10.09 11.06
C GLY A 300 1.21 11.21 11.78
N MET A 301 0.91 11.32 13.05
CA MET A 301 1.66 12.12 14.03
C MET A 301 1.72 11.32 15.33
N ASP A 302 2.89 11.25 15.94
CA ASP A 302 3.06 10.59 17.23
C ASP A 302 2.72 11.50 18.42
N SER A 303 2.70 10.94 19.63
CA SER A 303 2.39 11.68 20.87
C SER A 303 3.41 12.77 21.21
N ARG A 304 4.61 12.70 20.64
CA ARG A 304 5.68 13.71 20.78
C ARG A 304 5.61 14.81 19.74
N LYS A 305 4.51 14.86 18.97
CA LYS A 305 4.30 15.79 17.85
C LYS A 305 5.31 15.64 16.71
N ASN A 306 5.88 14.46 16.51
CA ASN A 306 6.62 14.18 15.30
C ASN A 306 5.65 13.74 14.20
N ILE A 307 5.79 14.33 13.00
CA ILE A 307 5.07 13.86 11.83
C ILE A 307 5.65 12.53 11.39
N GLU A 308 4.77 11.57 11.15
CA GLU A 308 5.11 10.27 10.59
C GLU A 308 4.93 10.30 9.07
N PHE A 309 5.98 9.88 8.38
CA PHE A 309 6.01 9.80 6.92
C PHE A 309 6.23 8.38 6.42
N SER A 310 5.80 8.11 5.20
CA SER A 310 6.32 7.01 4.39
C SER A 310 7.07 7.57 3.20
N ASN A 311 8.11 6.85 2.77
CA ASN A 311 8.86 7.23 1.59
C ASN A 311 7.94 7.16 0.35
N ALA A 312 7.95 8.22 -0.45
CA ALA A 312 7.17 8.31 -1.67
C ALA A 312 7.98 7.95 -2.93
N THR A 313 9.30 7.84 -2.78
CA THR A 313 10.17 7.40 -3.87
C THR A 313 10.14 5.87 -3.95
N PRO A 314 9.65 5.28 -5.04
CA PRO A 314 9.59 3.84 -5.17
C PRO A 314 10.99 3.23 -5.27
N MET A 315 11.20 2.09 -4.62
CA MET A 315 12.43 1.31 -4.78
C MET A 315 12.41 0.60 -6.14
N CYS A 316 13.44 0.85 -6.94
CA CYS A 316 13.66 0.15 -8.21
C CYS A 316 14.85 -0.79 -8.08
N LEU A 317 14.63 -2.05 -8.43
CA LEU A 317 15.62 -3.11 -8.41
C LEU A 317 15.68 -3.82 -9.77
N GLU A 318 16.85 -4.34 -10.12
CA GLU A 318 17.01 -5.20 -11.29
C GLU A 318 16.17 -6.48 -11.16
N ASN A 319 15.77 -7.05 -12.29
CA ASN A 319 14.94 -8.25 -12.34
C ASN A 319 15.51 -9.44 -11.56
N LYS A 320 16.84 -9.58 -11.51
CA LYS A 320 17.51 -10.65 -10.73
C LYS A 320 17.17 -10.56 -9.24
N TYR A 321 17.16 -9.34 -8.68
CA TYR A 321 16.81 -9.12 -7.27
C TYR A 321 15.31 -9.29 -7.02
N ILE A 322 14.46 -8.87 -7.96
CA ILE A 322 13.00 -9.08 -7.86
C ILE A 322 12.67 -10.58 -7.82
N GLN A 323 13.34 -11.38 -8.67
CA GLN A 323 13.20 -12.85 -8.64
C GLN A 323 13.66 -13.44 -7.31
N TYR A 324 14.77 -12.93 -6.80
CA TYR A 324 15.34 -13.43 -5.55
C TYR A 324 14.45 -13.07 -4.36
N ILE A 325 13.93 -11.86 -4.28
CA ILE A 325 12.99 -11.41 -3.25
C ILE A 325 11.73 -12.30 -3.22
N SER A 326 11.24 -12.76 -4.36
CA SER A 326 10.10 -13.69 -4.40
C SER A 326 10.43 -15.06 -3.76
N LYS A 327 11.68 -15.52 -3.84
CA LYS A 327 12.14 -16.74 -3.15
C LYS A 327 12.37 -16.49 -1.66
N LEU A 328 12.91 -15.32 -1.33
CA LEU A 328 13.10 -14.85 0.05
C LEU A 328 11.78 -14.76 0.81
N GLU A 329 10.73 -14.24 0.16
CA GLU A 329 9.38 -14.16 0.74
C GLU A 329 8.83 -15.55 1.10
N LYS A 330 8.98 -16.52 0.22
CA LYS A 330 8.57 -17.90 0.48
C LYS A 330 9.35 -18.51 1.65
N ALA A 331 10.66 -18.29 1.67
CA ALA A 331 11.53 -18.78 2.75
C ALA A 331 11.18 -18.13 4.09
N TYR A 332 10.92 -16.82 4.12
CA TYR A 332 10.46 -16.11 5.32
C TYR A 332 9.12 -16.67 5.84
N ASN A 333 8.15 -16.87 4.96
CA ASN A 333 6.85 -17.43 5.34
C ASN A 333 6.97 -18.86 5.90
N GLU A 334 7.87 -19.66 5.33
CA GLU A 334 8.18 -20.99 5.85
C GLU A 334 8.81 -20.95 7.24
N ILE A 335 9.75 -20.04 7.47
CA ILE A 335 10.35 -19.80 8.78
C ILE A 335 9.27 -19.46 9.81
N ILE A 336 8.42 -18.49 9.52
CA ILE A 336 7.34 -18.08 10.45
C ILE A 336 6.36 -19.23 10.72
N LEU A 337 6.04 -20.03 9.70
CA LEU A 337 5.16 -21.19 9.86
C LEU A 337 5.81 -22.26 10.74
N SER A 338 7.08 -22.53 10.53
CA SER A 338 7.85 -23.52 11.29
C SER A 338 8.04 -23.11 12.75
N GLU A 339 8.30 -21.84 13.02
CA GLU A 339 8.34 -21.31 14.39
C GLU A 339 7.02 -21.51 15.14
N ARG A 340 5.88 -21.28 14.46
CA ARG A 340 4.54 -21.51 15.05
C ARG A 340 4.29 -22.98 15.33
N LYS A 341 4.78 -23.87 14.47
CA LYS A 341 4.64 -25.33 14.61
C LYS A 341 5.73 -25.98 15.45
N LYS A 342 6.76 -25.22 15.86
CA LYS A 342 7.95 -25.70 16.54
C LYS A 342 8.68 -26.83 15.75
N THR A 343 8.81 -26.63 14.45
CA THR A 343 9.51 -27.53 13.52
C THR A 343 10.67 -26.80 12.85
N GLU A 344 11.59 -27.51 12.23
CA GLU A 344 12.63 -26.91 11.40
C GLU A 344 12.07 -26.41 10.06
N PRO A 345 12.50 -25.24 9.59
CA PRO A 345 12.05 -24.69 8.31
C PRO A 345 12.67 -25.45 7.13
N ARG A 346 11.88 -25.80 6.15
CA ARG A 346 12.35 -26.40 4.89
C ARG A 346 12.68 -25.29 3.89
N LEU A 347 13.90 -24.83 3.91
CA LEU A 347 14.36 -23.75 3.03
C LEU A 347 14.76 -24.28 1.64
N SER A 348 14.46 -23.48 0.61
CA SER A 348 14.89 -23.79 -0.76
C SER A 348 16.39 -23.59 -0.91
N GLU A 349 17.09 -24.53 -1.55
CA GLU A 349 18.52 -24.45 -1.90
C GLU A 349 18.89 -23.19 -2.72
N LYS A 350 17.89 -22.54 -3.33
CA LYS A 350 18.06 -21.30 -4.11
C LYS A 350 18.20 -20.05 -3.25
N VAL A 351 17.98 -20.15 -1.93
CA VAL A 351 18.22 -19.07 -0.98
C VAL A 351 19.51 -19.37 -0.24
N THR A 352 20.57 -18.61 -0.55
CA THR A 352 21.92 -18.83 -0.06
C THR A 352 22.48 -17.60 0.64
N ILE A 353 23.44 -17.79 1.53
CA ILE A 353 24.17 -16.72 2.21
C ILE A 353 24.80 -15.75 1.20
N GLU A 354 25.39 -16.25 0.13
CA GLU A 354 26.01 -15.44 -0.91
C GLU A 354 25.00 -14.53 -1.61
N ASN A 355 23.84 -15.07 -2.00
CA ASN A 355 22.80 -14.28 -2.64
C ASN A 355 22.13 -13.28 -1.66
N ASN A 356 22.02 -13.65 -0.38
CA ASN A 356 21.57 -12.75 0.67
C ASN A 356 22.53 -11.57 0.80
N LEU A 357 23.83 -11.80 0.80
CA LEU A 357 24.82 -10.72 0.90
C LEU A 357 24.77 -9.80 -0.32
N LYS A 358 24.60 -10.33 -1.53
CA LYS A 358 24.40 -9.52 -2.75
C LYS A 358 23.17 -8.63 -2.65
N LEU A 359 22.05 -9.17 -2.16
CA LEU A 359 20.83 -8.38 -1.95
C LEU A 359 21.01 -7.37 -0.82
N TYR A 360 21.69 -7.72 0.26
CA TYR A 360 21.98 -6.81 1.36
C TYR A 360 22.74 -5.57 0.88
N ARG A 361 23.79 -5.75 0.09
CA ARG A 361 24.59 -4.65 -0.49
C ARG A 361 23.74 -3.76 -1.40
N GLU A 362 22.91 -4.34 -2.26
CA GLU A 362 22.02 -3.59 -3.12
C GLU A 362 21.01 -2.74 -2.30
N LEU A 363 20.42 -3.32 -1.27
CA LEU A 363 19.51 -2.60 -0.39
C LEU A 363 20.21 -1.51 0.42
N THR A 364 21.44 -1.78 0.88
CA THR A 364 22.27 -0.78 1.57
C THR A 364 22.52 0.43 0.68
N ASP A 365 22.93 0.23 -0.57
CA ASP A 365 23.12 1.32 -1.54
C ASP A 365 21.85 2.15 -1.71
N LYS A 366 20.67 1.51 -1.86
CA LYS A 366 19.38 2.22 -1.95
C LYS A 366 19.06 3.05 -0.70
N HIS A 367 19.41 2.55 0.49
CA HIS A 367 19.16 3.26 1.75
C HIS A 367 20.10 4.45 1.93
N VAL A 368 21.38 4.27 1.66
CA VAL A 368 22.41 5.30 1.80
C VAL A 368 22.12 6.48 0.87
N ASN A 369 21.58 6.22 -0.31
CA ASN A 369 21.23 7.23 -1.31
C ASN A 369 19.78 7.75 -1.20
N SER A 370 19.14 7.60 -0.04
CA SER A 370 17.77 8.01 0.22
C SER A 370 17.59 8.72 1.56
N ILE A 371 16.34 9.07 1.90
CA ILE A 371 16.01 9.66 3.22
C ILE A 371 16.46 8.77 4.39
N TYR A 372 16.60 7.49 4.18
CA TYR A 372 17.02 6.53 5.22
C TYR A 372 18.48 6.70 5.66
N ARG A 373 19.28 7.52 4.96
CA ARG A 373 20.59 7.91 5.45
C ARG A 373 20.51 8.61 6.80
N ASN A 374 19.59 9.55 6.93
CA ASN A 374 19.44 10.40 8.11
C ASN A 374 18.24 10.05 8.98
N HIS A 375 17.22 9.39 8.42
CA HIS A 375 15.95 9.11 9.08
C HIS A 375 15.45 7.70 8.81
N PRO A 376 14.89 7.01 9.83
CA PRO A 376 15.10 7.28 11.22
C PRO A 376 16.46 6.73 11.69
N ARG A 377 17.12 7.44 12.58
CA ARG A 377 18.33 6.98 13.28
C ARG A 377 19.47 6.51 12.35
N SER A 378 19.66 7.17 11.21
CA SER A 378 20.76 6.88 10.29
C SER A 378 20.84 5.40 9.88
N ILE A 379 19.72 4.85 9.41
CA ILE A 379 19.65 3.44 8.99
C ILE A 379 20.69 3.12 7.92
N GLY A 380 20.93 4.02 6.97
CA GLY A 380 21.96 3.84 5.96
C GLY A 380 23.33 3.55 6.55
N ASP A 381 23.76 4.34 7.55
CA ASP A 381 25.04 4.15 8.22
C ASP A 381 25.10 2.84 9.02
N ILE A 382 23.97 2.42 9.61
CA ILE A 382 23.88 1.14 10.33
C ILE A 382 24.06 -0.03 9.37
N LEU A 383 23.43 0.06 8.19
CA LEU A 383 23.56 -0.98 7.17
C LEU A 383 24.98 -1.05 6.61
N GLU A 384 25.62 0.09 6.31
CA GLU A 384 27.02 0.11 5.85
C GLU A 384 27.97 -0.54 6.86
N LYS A 385 27.87 -0.15 8.13
CA LYS A 385 28.72 -0.67 9.23
C LYS A 385 28.37 -2.09 9.67
N GLY A 386 27.19 -2.57 9.32
CA GLY A 386 26.66 -3.85 9.74
C GLY A 386 26.93 -4.99 8.78
N GLU A 387 27.59 -4.76 7.65
CA GLU A 387 27.78 -5.79 6.61
C GLU A 387 28.53 -7.03 7.11
N ASP A 388 29.65 -6.86 7.81
CA ASP A 388 30.42 -7.98 8.35
C ASP A 388 29.62 -8.81 9.36
N LYS A 389 28.86 -8.13 10.21
CA LYS A 389 27.95 -8.81 11.15
C LYS A 389 26.86 -9.57 10.40
N PHE A 390 26.24 -8.94 9.40
CA PHE A 390 25.23 -9.60 8.59
C PHE A 390 25.80 -10.85 7.89
N ALA A 391 27.02 -10.76 7.34
CA ALA A 391 27.69 -11.89 6.67
C ALA A 391 27.95 -13.06 7.62
N SER A 392 28.18 -12.80 8.92
CA SER A 392 28.42 -13.83 9.93
C SER A 392 27.14 -14.49 10.49
N LEU A 393 25.96 -13.98 10.17
CA LEU A 393 24.70 -14.56 10.62
C LEU A 393 24.37 -15.84 9.86
N ASP A 394 23.60 -16.72 10.52
CA ASP A 394 23.00 -17.87 9.84
C ASP A 394 21.94 -17.46 8.82
N LEU A 395 21.58 -18.41 7.97
CA LEU A 395 20.66 -18.20 6.86
C LEU A 395 19.28 -17.71 7.31
N VAL A 396 18.77 -18.19 8.45
CA VAL A 396 17.43 -17.83 8.98
C VAL A 396 17.40 -16.36 9.42
N HIS A 397 18.42 -15.92 10.16
CA HIS A 397 18.51 -14.52 10.61
C HIS A 397 18.73 -13.57 9.42
N GLN A 398 19.56 -13.94 8.45
CA GLN A 398 19.75 -13.17 7.23
C GLN A 398 18.43 -12.99 6.44
N ILE A 399 17.64 -14.06 6.28
CA ILE A 399 16.32 -14.01 5.60
C ILE A 399 15.37 -13.05 6.33
N LYS A 400 15.30 -13.13 7.65
CA LYS A 400 14.42 -12.26 8.46
C LYS A 400 14.79 -10.79 8.32
N ILE A 401 16.07 -10.46 8.39
CA ILE A 401 16.55 -9.08 8.25
C ILE A 401 16.24 -8.56 6.85
N LEU A 402 16.58 -9.28 5.79
CA LEU A 402 16.36 -8.86 4.42
C LEU A 402 14.89 -8.67 4.09
N TYR A 403 14.03 -9.60 4.51
CA TYR A 403 12.59 -9.48 4.27
C TYR A 403 12.01 -8.23 4.94
N ASN A 404 12.35 -8.00 6.20
CA ASN A 404 11.91 -6.82 6.94
C ASN A 404 12.48 -5.53 6.33
N LEU A 405 13.73 -5.55 5.87
CA LEU A 405 14.37 -4.41 5.23
C LEU A 405 13.68 -4.04 3.92
N VAL A 406 13.32 -5.02 3.08
CA VAL A 406 12.54 -4.82 1.85
C VAL A 406 11.18 -4.19 2.16
N LEU A 407 10.44 -4.73 3.13
CA LEU A 407 9.14 -4.20 3.54
C LEU A 407 9.25 -2.78 4.07
N TYR A 408 10.26 -2.51 4.87
CA TYR A 408 10.52 -1.20 5.45
C TYR A 408 10.82 -0.17 4.36
N THR A 409 11.71 -0.48 3.44
CA THR A 409 12.11 0.41 2.34
C THR A 409 10.93 0.75 1.43
N SER A 410 10.12 -0.25 1.08
CA SER A 410 9.05 -0.11 0.09
C SER A 410 7.81 0.56 0.67
N PHE A 411 7.43 0.22 1.89
CA PHE A 411 6.12 0.60 2.44
C PHE A 411 6.20 1.28 3.79
N ASN A 412 7.39 1.36 4.39
CA ASN A 412 7.58 1.83 5.76
C ASN A 412 6.63 1.13 6.76
N ARG A 413 6.48 -0.18 6.59
CA ARG A 413 5.55 -0.99 7.39
C ARG A 413 6.21 -1.49 8.66
N GLY A 414 5.59 -1.16 9.78
CA GLY A 414 5.90 -1.76 11.07
C GLY A 414 7.21 -1.28 11.68
N THR A 415 7.64 -2.03 12.67
CA THR A 415 8.95 -1.92 13.33
C THR A 415 9.66 -3.25 13.18
N PHE A 416 10.98 -3.23 13.05
CA PHE A 416 11.81 -4.43 13.10
C PHE A 416 13.11 -4.16 13.84
N SER A 417 13.75 -5.24 14.34
CA SER A 417 14.99 -5.15 15.06
C SER A 417 16.19 -5.21 14.10
N MET A 418 17.15 -4.34 14.34
CA MET A 418 18.46 -4.36 13.66
C MET A 418 19.59 -4.72 14.65
N THR A 419 19.28 -5.28 15.80
CA THR A 419 20.29 -5.61 16.85
C THR A 419 21.37 -6.55 16.33
N ASP A 420 21.00 -7.50 15.51
CA ASP A 420 21.91 -8.53 14.99
C ASP A 420 23.00 -7.95 14.09
N ILE A 421 22.76 -6.77 13.51
CA ILE A 421 23.73 -6.03 12.70
C ILE A 421 24.23 -4.76 13.39
N GLY A 422 24.00 -4.64 14.70
CA GLY A 422 24.49 -3.53 15.52
C GLY A 422 23.62 -2.28 15.51
N GLY A 423 22.39 -2.39 15.04
CA GLY A 423 21.39 -1.33 15.04
C GLY A 423 20.48 -1.35 16.28
N PRO A 424 19.47 -0.45 16.34
CA PRO A 424 18.55 -0.39 17.47
C PRO A 424 17.55 -1.57 17.45
N LYS A 425 17.01 -1.86 18.66
CA LYS A 425 15.99 -2.91 18.86
C LYS A 425 14.72 -2.66 18.04
N GLU A 426 14.37 -1.40 17.84
CA GLU A 426 13.22 -1.03 17.01
C GLU A 426 13.61 0.06 16.03
N VAL A 427 13.51 -0.28 14.75
CA VAL A 427 13.53 0.67 13.67
C VAL A 427 12.10 0.89 13.24
N GLY A 428 11.63 2.13 13.35
CA GLY A 428 10.24 2.48 13.08
C GLY A 428 10.08 3.35 11.85
N ARG A 429 8.90 3.95 11.74
CA ARG A 429 8.54 4.88 10.66
C ARG A 429 9.48 6.08 10.59
N ILE A 430 9.57 6.71 9.42
CA ILE A 430 10.25 8.01 9.27
C ILE A 430 9.48 9.02 10.11
N ARG A 431 10.15 9.60 11.11
CA ARG A 431 9.59 10.60 12.03
C ARG A 431 10.44 11.84 11.98
N ILE A 432 9.81 12.97 11.70
CA ILE A 432 10.46 14.28 11.65
C ILE A 432 9.72 15.19 12.63
N SER A 433 10.46 16.03 13.35
CA SER A 433 9.85 16.97 14.29
C SER A 433 8.76 17.79 13.58
N GLY A 434 7.57 17.84 14.16
CA GLY A 434 6.47 18.64 13.62
C GLY A 434 6.79 20.15 13.59
N ASN A 435 7.73 20.62 14.39
CA ASN A 435 8.19 22.01 14.39
C ASN A 435 9.02 22.38 13.14
N MET A 436 9.40 21.41 12.33
CA MET A 436 10.12 21.62 11.05
C MET A 436 11.33 22.56 11.14
N THR A 437 12.03 22.58 12.27
CA THR A 437 13.17 23.48 12.52
C THR A 437 14.32 23.27 11.53
N ASP A 438 14.50 22.04 11.06
CA ASP A 438 15.58 21.65 10.15
C ASP A 438 15.14 21.66 8.67
N ALA A 439 13.91 22.10 8.38
CA ALA A 439 13.40 22.16 7.03
C ALA A 439 13.98 23.36 6.27
N LYS A 440 14.79 23.09 5.26
CA LYS A 440 15.26 24.06 4.27
C LYS A 440 14.30 24.16 3.07
N GLU A 441 13.59 23.09 2.78
CA GLU A 441 12.54 23.00 1.77
C GLU A 441 11.36 22.22 2.35
N LEU A 442 10.16 22.80 2.28
CA LEU A 442 8.93 22.15 2.69
C LEU A 442 7.80 22.57 1.74
N LYS A 443 7.40 21.66 0.86
CA LYS A 443 6.34 21.92 -0.13
C LYS A 443 5.28 20.86 -0.06
N LEU A 444 4.02 21.28 -0.09
CA LEU A 444 2.88 20.42 -0.30
C LEU A 444 2.65 20.27 -1.81
N ILE A 445 2.61 19.04 -2.28
CA ILE A 445 2.48 18.72 -3.71
C ILE A 445 1.12 18.06 -3.97
N HIS A 446 0.37 18.64 -4.90
CA HIS A 446 -0.85 18.07 -5.42
C HIS A 446 -0.65 17.62 -6.86
N TYR A 447 -0.99 16.36 -7.13
CA TYR A 447 -1.07 15.83 -8.47
C TYR A 447 -2.52 15.57 -8.86
N SER A 448 -2.84 15.74 -10.14
CA SER A 448 -4.05 15.16 -10.70
C SER A 448 -4.03 13.63 -10.59
N VAL A 449 -5.18 12.99 -10.72
CA VAL A 449 -5.29 11.51 -10.69
C VAL A 449 -4.41 10.86 -11.76
N THR A 450 -4.25 11.50 -12.91
CA THR A 450 -3.39 11.04 -14.01
C THR A 450 -1.90 11.34 -13.80
N GLY A 451 -1.53 12.15 -12.81
CA GLY A 451 -0.16 12.61 -12.58
C GLY A 451 0.33 13.68 -13.59
N LEU A 452 -0.52 14.10 -14.54
CA LEU A 452 -0.14 15.06 -15.60
C LEU A 452 -0.05 16.50 -15.09
N TYR A 453 -0.90 16.88 -14.14
CA TYR A 453 -0.93 18.22 -13.58
C TYR A 453 -0.38 18.20 -12.16
N LYS A 454 0.51 19.17 -11.89
CA LYS A 454 1.17 19.33 -10.60
C LYS A 454 0.98 20.74 -10.08
N LYS A 455 0.64 20.88 -8.79
CA LYS A 455 0.63 22.14 -8.06
C LYS A 455 1.51 22.00 -6.83
N GLU A 456 2.43 22.93 -6.63
CA GLU A 456 3.28 23.02 -5.45
C GLU A 456 2.88 24.22 -4.59
N ILE A 457 2.84 24.03 -3.29
CA ILE A 457 2.58 25.07 -2.29
C ILE A 457 3.79 25.08 -1.36
N ASP A 458 4.55 26.17 -1.34
CA ASP A 458 5.66 26.34 -0.41
C ASP A 458 5.10 26.68 0.98
N LEU A 459 5.34 25.83 1.95
CA LEU A 459 4.82 25.99 3.31
C LEU A 459 5.72 26.87 4.20
N LEU A 460 6.98 27.06 3.82
CA LEU A 460 7.92 27.87 4.60
C LEU A 460 7.83 29.36 4.25
N ASN A 461 7.46 29.68 3.01
CA ASN A 461 7.47 31.05 2.48
C ASN A 461 6.05 31.61 2.24
N GLN A 462 5.05 31.11 2.97
CA GLN A 462 3.69 31.68 2.98
C GLN A 462 3.42 32.52 4.20
#